data_3e409fc5a776742738bf0674a11b124c
#
_entry.id   3e409fc5a776742738bf0674a11b124c
#
_cell.length_a   1.000
_cell.length_b   1.000
_cell.length_c   1.000
_cell.angle_alpha   90.00
_cell.angle_beta   90.00
_cell.angle_gamma   90.00
#
_symmetry.space_group_name_H-M   'P 1'
#
loop_
_entity.id
_entity.type
_entity.pdbx_description
1 polymer ?
#
loop_
_entity_poly.entity_id
_entity_poly.type
_entity_poly.pdbx_seq_one_letter_code
_entity_poly.pdbx_strand_id
1 'polypeptide(L)'
;MIRAVLVGAWLALPLASMAQTVPEPSDYRTDHYRAPVPATLLGATVVGPEEAHALWERDDAAFIDVMPQPPKPANLPKGTIWRDKPRHTIPGAIWLPNVGYGAIADITADYFKTGLEKITEGDPTHPVVIFCLEDCWMSWNAAKRALEWGYTSVYWLPEGTNGWQLWGYPLEKVKPEDGQPQTN
;
A
#
# COMPACT_ATOMS: atom_id res chain seq x y z
N MET A 1 -70.39 23.93 -4.50
CA MET A 1 -69.70 22.80 -3.91
C MET A 1 -68.26 22.84 -4.43
N ILE A 2 -67.28 23.35 -3.63
CA ILE A 2 -65.90 23.50 -4.02
C ILE A 2 -65.16 22.35 -3.34
N ARG A 3 -64.55 21.42 -4.14
CA ARG A 3 -63.70 20.34 -3.66
C ARG A 3 -62.23 20.84 -3.55
N ALA A 4 -61.74 20.94 -2.32
CA ALA A 4 -60.35 21.22 -2.08
C ALA A 4 -59.51 19.94 -2.29
N VAL A 5 -58.53 20.01 -3.19
CA VAL A 5 -57.55 18.94 -3.41
C VAL A 5 -56.34 19.25 -2.53
N LEU A 6 -56.12 18.42 -1.52
CA LEU A 6 -54.89 18.47 -0.69
C LEU A 6 -53.75 17.76 -1.45
N VAL A 7 -52.77 18.53 -1.92
CA VAL A 7 -51.55 18.01 -2.49
C VAL A 7 -50.57 17.78 -1.33
N GLY A 8 -50.34 16.53 -0.94
CA GLY A 8 -49.34 16.16 0.03
C GLY A 8 -47.95 16.24 -0.57
N ALA A 9 -47.13 17.15 -0.09
CA ALA A 9 -45.71 17.21 -0.45
C ALA A 9 -44.92 16.11 0.32
N TRP A 10 -44.44 15.12 -0.40
CA TRP A 10 -43.50 14.13 0.14
C TRP A 10 -42.11 14.74 0.21
N LEU A 11 -41.64 15.01 1.42
CA LEU A 11 -40.24 15.39 1.68
C LEU A 11 -39.38 14.12 1.58
N ALA A 12 -38.68 13.95 0.47
CA ALA A 12 -37.63 12.93 0.32
C ALA A 12 -36.41 13.38 1.13
N LEU A 13 -36.22 12.77 2.28
CA LEU A 13 -34.97 12.91 3.04
C LEU A 13 -33.82 12.21 2.26
N PRO A 14 -32.67 12.87 2.04
CA PRO A 14 -31.55 12.20 1.44
C PRO A 14 -31.02 11.14 2.43
N LEU A 15 -31.01 9.87 2.01
CA LEU A 15 -30.29 8.80 2.70
C LEU A 15 -28.79 9.10 2.55
N ALA A 16 -28.17 9.66 3.58
CA ALA A 16 -26.70 9.73 3.67
C ALA A 16 -26.19 8.29 3.66
N SER A 17 -25.55 7.89 2.55
CA SER A 17 -24.80 6.62 2.47
C SER A 17 -23.65 6.73 3.46
N MET A 18 -23.76 6.06 4.60
CA MET A 18 -22.64 5.88 5.51
C MET A 18 -21.63 4.98 4.78
N ALA A 19 -20.52 5.56 4.31
CA ALA A 19 -19.39 4.78 3.85
C ALA A 19 -19.00 3.82 4.97
N GLN A 20 -19.05 2.52 4.69
CA GLN A 20 -18.69 1.49 5.67
C GLN A 20 -17.19 1.58 5.88
N THR A 21 -16.76 2.15 7.02
CA THR A 21 -15.35 2.21 7.39
C THR A 21 -14.88 0.81 7.75
N VAL A 22 -13.81 0.34 7.09
CA VAL A 22 -13.14 -0.92 7.44
C VAL A 22 -12.46 -0.72 8.79
N PRO A 23 -12.77 -1.54 9.82
CA PRO A 23 -12.10 -1.42 11.11
C PRO A 23 -10.62 -1.81 11.00
N GLU A 24 -9.78 -1.15 11.76
CA GLU A 24 -8.36 -1.51 11.89
C GLU A 24 -8.24 -2.81 12.70
N PRO A 25 -7.66 -3.89 12.15
CA PRO A 25 -7.50 -5.14 12.88
C PRO A 25 -6.31 -5.09 13.83
N SER A 26 -6.37 -5.89 14.93
CA SER A 26 -5.23 -6.06 15.85
C SER A 26 -4.06 -6.79 15.21
N ASP A 27 -4.35 -7.74 14.31
CA ASP A 27 -3.38 -8.62 13.66
C ASP A 27 -3.18 -8.25 12.19
N TYR A 28 -2.21 -8.93 11.56
CA TYR A 28 -1.98 -8.80 10.12
C TYR A 28 -3.14 -9.39 9.31
N ARG A 29 -3.46 -8.74 8.20
CA ARG A 29 -4.35 -9.30 7.19
C ARG A 29 -3.67 -10.46 6.49
N THR A 30 -4.31 -11.64 6.45
CA THR A 30 -3.74 -12.88 5.89
C THR A 30 -4.40 -13.38 4.61
N ASP A 31 -5.51 -12.76 4.20
CA ASP A 31 -6.29 -13.11 3.01
C ASP A 31 -6.86 -11.87 2.32
N HIS A 32 -7.50 -12.06 1.17
CA HIS A 32 -8.19 -10.98 0.44
C HIS A 32 -7.42 -9.66 0.41
N TYR A 33 -6.13 -9.74 0.05
CA TYR A 33 -5.22 -8.59 0.09
C TYR A 33 -5.61 -7.44 -0.84
N ARG A 34 -6.50 -7.68 -1.81
CA ARG A 34 -7.11 -6.68 -2.68
C ARG A 34 -8.56 -6.44 -2.26
N ALA A 35 -8.75 -5.64 -1.24
CA ALA A 35 -10.03 -5.28 -0.65
C ALA A 35 -9.91 -3.91 0.02
N PRO A 36 -11.02 -3.21 0.30
CA PRO A 36 -10.98 -1.96 1.03
C PRO A 36 -10.15 -2.05 2.30
N VAL A 37 -9.30 -1.06 2.52
CA VAL A 37 -8.39 -0.98 3.68
C VAL A 37 -8.95 -0.05 4.75
N PRO A 38 -8.49 -0.11 6.02
CA PRO A 38 -8.83 0.86 7.04
C PRO A 38 -8.43 2.28 6.63
N ALA A 39 -9.12 3.27 7.20
CA ALA A 39 -8.72 4.67 7.04
C ALA A 39 -7.51 5.05 7.91
N THR A 40 -7.10 4.17 8.82
CA THR A 40 -6.03 4.42 9.80
C THR A 40 -5.08 3.24 9.91
N LEU A 41 -3.90 3.51 10.45
CA LEU A 41 -2.94 2.52 10.96
C LEU A 41 -2.33 3.12 12.23
N LEU A 42 -2.59 2.49 13.36
CA LEU A 42 -2.12 2.96 14.66
C LEU A 42 -0.59 3.10 14.66
N GLY A 43 -0.11 4.31 14.94
CA GLY A 43 1.31 4.64 14.95
C GLY A 43 1.88 5.16 13.63
N ALA A 44 1.16 5.01 12.51
CA ALA A 44 1.54 5.61 11.23
C ALA A 44 0.83 6.95 10.97
N THR A 45 1.45 7.79 10.17
CA THR A 45 0.79 8.93 9.53
C THR A 45 0.22 8.47 8.19
N VAL A 46 -1.10 8.52 8.05
CA VAL A 46 -1.77 8.23 6.77
C VAL A 46 -1.68 9.46 5.89
N VAL A 47 -1.19 9.31 4.66
CA VAL A 47 -1.03 10.42 3.70
C VAL A 47 -1.76 10.12 2.39
N GLY A 48 -2.31 11.17 1.80
CA GLY A 48 -2.84 11.12 0.43
C GLY A 48 -1.73 11.34 -0.61
N PRO A 49 -2.07 11.19 -1.93
CA PRO A 49 -1.08 11.36 -3.01
C PRO A 49 -0.43 12.74 -3.04
N GLU A 50 -1.15 13.81 -2.73
CA GLU A 50 -0.63 15.18 -2.71
C GLU A 50 0.39 15.39 -1.60
N GLU A 51 0.11 14.90 -0.37
CA GLU A 51 1.03 14.98 0.76
C GLU A 51 2.27 14.12 0.54
N ALA A 52 2.08 12.90 -0.01
CA ALA A 52 3.18 12.03 -0.38
C ALA A 52 4.07 12.67 -1.47
N HIS A 53 3.46 13.33 -2.46
CA HIS A 53 4.21 14.05 -3.50
C HIS A 53 5.03 15.20 -2.91
N ALA A 54 4.47 15.95 -1.95
CA ALA A 54 5.20 17.01 -1.28
C ALA A 54 6.40 16.47 -0.46
N LEU A 55 6.30 15.29 0.15
CA LEU A 55 7.44 14.62 0.79
C LEU A 55 8.49 14.20 -0.24
N TRP A 56 8.06 13.67 -1.38
CA TRP A 56 8.92 13.24 -2.47
C TRP A 56 9.69 14.40 -3.11
N GLU A 57 9.02 15.52 -3.41
CA GLU A 57 9.66 16.71 -4.02
C GLU A 57 10.75 17.32 -3.13
N ARG A 58 10.58 17.20 -1.81
CA ARG A 58 11.56 17.74 -0.84
C ARG A 58 12.65 16.75 -0.46
N ASP A 59 12.57 15.51 -0.95
CA ASP A 59 13.46 14.42 -0.52
C ASP A 59 13.45 14.21 1.01
N ASP A 60 12.27 14.43 1.62
CA ASP A 60 12.09 14.39 3.09
C ASP A 60 11.80 12.97 3.61
N ALA A 61 11.59 11.98 2.74
CA ALA A 61 11.25 10.62 3.13
C ALA A 61 11.74 9.59 2.10
N ALA A 62 12.11 8.42 2.57
CA ALA A 62 12.41 7.28 1.72
C ALA A 62 11.11 6.56 1.28
N PHE A 63 10.99 6.23 0.01
CA PHE A 63 9.80 5.58 -0.55
C PHE A 63 10.01 4.08 -0.75
N ILE A 64 9.06 3.27 -0.25
CA ILE A 64 9.16 1.80 -0.25
C ILE A 64 7.90 1.21 -0.87
N ASP A 65 8.05 0.64 -2.05
CA ASP A 65 7.01 -0.11 -2.76
C ASP A 65 7.02 -1.57 -2.28
N VAL A 66 5.90 -2.05 -1.78
CA VAL A 66 5.76 -3.43 -1.31
C VAL A 66 4.81 -4.26 -2.19
N MET A 67 4.59 -3.83 -3.43
CA MET A 67 3.79 -4.58 -4.39
C MET A 67 4.32 -6.01 -4.54
N PRO A 68 3.48 -7.05 -4.35
CA PRO A 68 3.94 -8.42 -4.47
C PRO A 68 4.36 -8.76 -5.91
N GLN A 69 5.41 -9.56 -6.04
CA GLN A 69 5.83 -10.15 -7.29
C GLN A 69 5.31 -11.60 -7.35
N PRO A 70 4.42 -11.93 -8.29
CA PRO A 70 3.96 -13.29 -8.46
C PRO A 70 5.12 -14.22 -8.80
N PRO A 71 5.19 -15.43 -8.23
CA PRO A 71 6.22 -16.40 -8.57
C PRO A 71 6.05 -16.88 -10.03
N LYS A 72 7.15 -17.35 -10.60
CA LYS A 72 7.11 -18.04 -11.88
C LYS A 72 6.20 -19.26 -11.76
N PRO A 73 5.19 -19.45 -12.64
CA PRO A 73 4.35 -20.64 -12.61
C PRO A 73 5.16 -21.92 -12.76
N ALA A 74 4.92 -22.91 -11.88
CA ALA A 74 5.67 -24.16 -11.87
C ALA A 74 5.42 -25.03 -13.13
N ASN A 75 4.24 -24.89 -13.76
CA ASN A 75 3.78 -25.76 -14.86
C ASN A 75 3.91 -25.11 -16.25
N LEU A 76 4.97 -24.33 -16.48
CA LEU A 76 5.19 -23.76 -17.80
C LEU A 76 5.64 -24.84 -18.80
N PRO A 77 5.16 -24.82 -20.04
CA PRO A 77 5.64 -25.73 -21.09
C PRO A 77 7.16 -25.62 -21.26
N LYS A 78 7.80 -26.75 -21.56
CA LYS A 78 9.24 -26.79 -21.79
C LYS A 78 9.64 -25.81 -22.92
N GLY A 79 10.63 -24.97 -22.65
CA GLY A 79 11.09 -23.96 -23.60
C GLY A 79 10.37 -22.60 -23.49
N THR A 80 9.36 -22.46 -22.61
CA THR A 80 8.72 -21.16 -22.36
C THR A 80 9.69 -20.20 -21.67
N ILE A 81 9.91 -19.05 -22.29
CA ILE A 81 10.66 -17.94 -21.66
C ILE A 81 9.70 -17.19 -20.75
N TRP A 82 9.86 -17.32 -19.44
CA TRP A 82 9.16 -16.52 -18.46
C TRP A 82 9.82 -15.15 -18.34
N ARG A 83 9.00 -14.11 -18.28
CA ARG A 83 9.44 -12.75 -17.95
C ARG A 83 8.50 -12.20 -16.90
N ASP A 84 9.06 -11.70 -15.82
CA ASP A 84 8.29 -11.01 -14.79
C ASP A 84 7.59 -9.79 -15.37
N LYS A 85 6.42 -9.49 -14.85
CA LYS A 85 5.72 -8.25 -15.21
C LYS A 85 6.56 -7.07 -14.73
N PRO A 86 6.78 -6.06 -15.58
CA PRO A 86 7.50 -4.87 -15.14
C PRO A 86 6.69 -4.16 -14.04
N ARG A 87 7.39 -3.70 -12.99
CA ARG A 87 6.82 -2.80 -12.00
C ARG A 87 7.17 -1.35 -12.37
N HIS A 88 6.15 -0.49 -12.38
CA HIS A 88 6.32 0.96 -12.42
C HIS A 88 5.89 1.51 -11.06
N THR A 89 6.74 2.33 -10.46
CA THR A 89 6.60 2.84 -9.11
C THR A 89 6.94 4.33 -9.03
N ILE A 90 6.77 4.94 -7.86
CA ILE A 90 7.17 6.32 -7.60
C ILE A 90 8.67 6.44 -7.82
N PRO A 91 9.16 7.45 -8.55
CA PRO A 91 10.59 7.58 -8.85
C PRO A 91 11.44 7.65 -7.58
N GLY A 92 12.57 6.93 -7.58
CA GLY A 92 13.46 6.82 -6.43
C GLY A 92 13.01 5.83 -5.34
N ALA A 93 11.82 5.23 -5.45
CA ALA A 93 11.39 4.22 -4.51
C ALA A 93 12.14 2.90 -4.71
N ILE A 94 12.52 2.24 -3.61
CA ILE A 94 12.96 0.84 -3.65
C ILE A 94 11.75 -0.10 -3.70
N TRP A 95 11.87 -1.21 -4.41
CA TRP A 95 10.82 -2.23 -4.47
C TRP A 95 11.21 -3.47 -3.67
N LEU A 96 10.48 -3.69 -2.58
CA LEU A 96 10.64 -4.85 -1.68
C LEU A 96 9.41 -5.76 -1.82
N PRO A 97 9.35 -6.61 -2.86
CA PRO A 97 8.18 -7.44 -3.09
C PRO A 97 7.98 -8.49 -2.00
N ASN A 98 6.71 -8.88 -1.80
CA ASN A 98 6.26 -9.99 -0.95
C ASN A 98 6.39 -9.77 0.57
N VAL A 99 6.94 -8.65 1.03
CA VAL A 99 7.15 -8.36 2.47
C VAL A 99 5.87 -7.99 3.21
N GLY A 100 4.80 -7.67 2.49
CA GLY A 100 3.52 -7.25 3.06
C GLY A 100 2.51 -8.39 3.28
N TYR A 101 2.84 -9.65 3.00
CA TYR A 101 1.97 -10.75 3.38
C TYR A 101 1.79 -10.81 4.90
N GLY A 102 0.61 -11.22 5.37
CA GLY A 102 0.32 -11.31 6.81
C GLY A 102 1.25 -12.29 7.52
N ALA A 103 1.41 -13.48 6.96
CA ALA A 103 2.40 -14.47 7.38
C ALA A 103 3.57 -14.46 6.39
N ILE A 104 4.77 -14.16 6.86
CA ILE A 104 6.01 -14.21 6.09
C ILE A 104 7.03 -15.12 6.78
N ALA A 105 7.85 -15.81 6.00
CA ALA A 105 8.97 -16.59 6.51
C ALA A 105 10.09 -15.65 7.03
N ASP A 106 10.93 -16.16 7.95
CA ASP A 106 12.02 -15.39 8.53
C ASP A 106 12.94 -14.77 7.47
N ILE A 107 13.26 -15.51 6.41
CA ILE A 107 14.08 -14.98 5.29
C ILE A 107 13.43 -13.78 4.59
N THR A 108 12.11 -13.73 4.51
CA THR A 108 11.39 -12.59 3.94
C THR A 108 11.35 -11.42 4.93
N ALA A 109 11.23 -11.71 6.23
CA ALA A 109 11.32 -10.71 7.28
C ALA A 109 12.73 -10.07 7.30
N ASP A 110 13.79 -10.88 7.21
CA ASP A 110 15.17 -10.40 7.16
C ASP A 110 15.46 -9.58 5.90
N TYR A 111 14.92 -10.00 4.74
CA TYR A 111 14.98 -9.21 3.52
C TYR A 111 14.32 -7.83 3.69
N PHE A 112 13.15 -7.76 4.34
CA PHE A 112 12.49 -6.49 4.59
C PHE A 112 13.27 -5.61 5.57
N LYS A 113 13.80 -6.16 6.66
CA LYS A 113 14.65 -5.43 7.61
C LYS A 113 15.90 -4.86 6.91
N THR A 114 16.59 -5.68 6.13
CA THR A 114 17.75 -5.24 5.35
C THR A 114 17.41 -4.10 4.39
N GLY A 115 16.27 -4.19 3.71
CA GLY A 115 15.79 -3.12 2.83
C GLY A 115 15.49 -1.82 3.58
N LEU A 116 14.83 -1.91 4.74
CA LEU A 116 14.58 -0.76 5.61
C LEU A 116 15.89 -0.14 6.12
N GLU A 117 16.78 -0.95 6.68
CA GLU A 117 18.09 -0.50 7.18
C GLU A 117 18.91 0.20 6.08
N LYS A 118 18.91 -0.36 4.88
CA LYS A 118 19.61 0.22 3.73
C LYS A 118 19.11 1.61 3.37
N ILE A 119 17.76 1.78 3.24
CA ILE A 119 17.18 3.03 2.76
C ILE A 119 17.13 4.12 3.85
N THR A 120 17.18 3.72 5.12
CA THR A 120 17.20 4.64 6.27
C THR A 120 18.60 4.83 6.86
N GLU A 121 19.61 4.20 6.27
CA GLU A 121 20.99 4.17 6.82
C GLU A 121 21.03 3.67 8.28
N GLY A 122 20.08 2.81 8.65
CA GLY A 122 19.95 2.26 10.00
C GLY A 122 19.29 3.21 11.01
N ASP A 123 18.80 4.37 10.60
CA ASP A 123 18.09 5.30 11.47
C ASP A 123 16.57 4.97 11.52
N PRO A 124 16.04 4.45 12.64
CA PRO A 124 14.62 4.14 12.78
C PRO A 124 13.72 5.38 12.85
N THR A 125 14.28 6.57 12.96
CA THR A 125 13.54 7.84 12.96
C THR A 125 13.46 8.47 11.56
N HIS A 126 14.21 7.94 10.59
CA HIS A 126 14.16 8.41 9.21
C HIS A 126 12.76 8.21 8.63
N PRO A 127 12.14 9.24 8.03
CA PRO A 127 10.81 9.12 7.47
C PRO A 127 10.75 8.10 6.31
N VAL A 128 9.80 7.16 6.38
CA VAL A 128 9.57 6.17 5.32
C VAL A 128 8.12 6.20 4.87
N VAL A 129 7.88 6.27 3.56
CA VAL A 129 6.54 6.17 2.96
C VAL A 129 6.36 4.76 2.39
N ILE A 130 5.48 3.96 2.99
CA ILE A 130 5.21 2.59 2.57
C ILE A 130 3.91 2.54 1.77
N PHE A 131 3.96 1.96 0.59
CA PHE A 131 2.84 1.91 -0.33
C PHE A 131 2.83 0.66 -1.23
N CYS A 132 1.71 0.49 -1.97
CA CYS A 132 1.51 -0.58 -2.95
C CYS A 132 0.63 -0.06 -4.09
N LEU A 133 -0.57 -0.58 -4.22
CA LEU A 133 -1.69 -0.10 -5.03
C LEU A 133 -2.80 0.39 -4.10
N GLU A 134 -3.79 1.08 -4.64
CA GLU A 134 -5.05 1.34 -3.95
C GLU A 134 -5.69 0.03 -3.46
N ASP A 135 -6.37 0.03 -2.33
CA ASP A 135 -7.03 -1.14 -1.73
C ASP A 135 -6.10 -2.37 -1.58
N CYS A 136 -4.88 -2.12 -1.13
CA CYS A 136 -3.86 -3.15 -0.99
C CYS A 136 -3.39 -3.31 0.45
N TRP A 137 -3.86 -4.37 1.11
CA TRP A 137 -3.49 -4.71 2.48
C TRP A 137 -2.00 -5.03 2.68
N MET A 138 -1.27 -5.30 1.58
CA MET A 138 0.17 -5.54 1.66
C MET A 138 0.92 -4.33 2.21
N SER A 139 0.56 -3.11 1.80
CA SER A 139 1.18 -1.90 2.32
C SER A 139 0.80 -1.60 3.76
N TRP A 140 -0.45 -1.88 4.16
CA TRP A 140 -0.89 -1.77 5.54
C TRP A 140 -0.10 -2.71 6.46
N ASN A 141 0.01 -3.99 6.08
CA ASN A 141 0.77 -4.98 6.81
C ASN A 141 2.27 -4.63 6.91
N ALA A 142 2.87 -4.19 5.81
CA ALA A 142 4.28 -3.80 5.80
C ALA A 142 4.54 -2.59 6.70
N ALA A 143 3.69 -1.58 6.65
CA ALA A 143 3.80 -0.40 7.51
C ALA A 143 3.62 -0.76 8.99
N LYS A 144 2.62 -1.61 9.32
CA LYS A 144 2.44 -2.14 10.69
C LYS A 144 3.70 -2.86 11.16
N ARG A 145 4.30 -3.70 10.31
CA ARG A 145 5.51 -4.45 10.65
C ARG A 145 6.72 -3.53 10.89
N ALA A 146 6.89 -2.49 10.09
CA ALA A 146 7.94 -1.49 10.31
C ALA A 146 7.78 -0.79 11.66
N LEU A 147 6.55 -0.40 12.03
CA LEU A 147 6.26 0.17 13.37
C LEU A 147 6.61 -0.80 14.50
N GLU A 148 6.23 -2.08 14.38
CA GLU A 148 6.53 -3.11 15.37
C GLU A 148 8.04 -3.38 15.50
N TRP A 149 8.83 -3.11 14.47
CA TRP A 149 10.29 -3.18 14.49
C TRP A 149 10.98 -1.92 14.99
N GLY A 150 10.19 -0.91 15.42
CA GLY A 150 10.71 0.29 16.07
C GLY A 150 10.93 1.50 15.16
N TYR A 151 10.50 1.44 13.89
CA TYR A 151 10.48 2.63 13.06
C TYR A 151 9.40 3.60 13.57
N THR A 152 9.75 4.85 13.81
CA THR A 152 8.88 5.81 14.48
C THR A 152 8.29 6.87 13.55
N SER A 153 8.81 6.99 12.33
CA SER A 153 8.37 7.96 11.33
C SER A 153 7.84 7.25 10.08
N VAL A 154 6.78 6.44 10.28
CA VAL A 154 6.16 5.64 9.22
C VAL A 154 4.96 6.39 8.66
N TYR A 155 5.02 6.69 7.36
CA TYR A 155 3.92 7.18 6.55
C TYR A 155 3.33 6.02 5.75
N TRP A 156 2.01 5.95 5.67
CA TRP A 156 1.33 4.96 4.85
C TRP A 156 0.49 5.66 3.80
N LEU A 157 0.71 5.31 2.51
CA LEU A 157 -0.02 5.81 1.35
C LEU A 157 -0.99 4.73 0.86
N PRO A 158 -2.26 4.68 1.35
CA PRO A 158 -3.24 3.64 1.01
C PRO A 158 -3.65 3.62 -0.47
N GLU A 159 -3.69 4.78 -1.12
CA GLU A 159 -4.02 4.90 -2.55
C GLU A 159 -2.87 4.42 -3.46
N GLY A 160 -1.67 4.31 -2.92
CA GLY A 160 -0.50 3.77 -3.61
C GLY A 160 -0.24 4.40 -4.97
N THR A 161 0.31 3.61 -5.89
CA THR A 161 0.60 4.12 -7.25
C THR A 161 -0.65 4.41 -8.08
N ASN A 162 -1.84 3.93 -7.70
CA ASN A 162 -3.09 4.29 -8.39
C ASN A 162 -3.45 5.74 -8.10
N GLY A 163 -3.51 6.14 -6.84
CA GLY A 163 -3.75 7.52 -6.45
C GLY A 163 -2.68 8.46 -7.00
N TRP A 164 -1.40 8.09 -6.89
CA TRP A 164 -0.28 8.83 -7.45
C TRP A 164 -0.44 9.13 -8.95
N GLN A 165 -0.81 8.12 -9.76
CA GLN A 165 -1.06 8.30 -11.19
C GLN A 165 -2.32 9.12 -11.49
N LEU A 166 -3.37 8.99 -10.67
CA LEU A 166 -4.61 9.76 -10.85
C LEU A 166 -4.36 11.27 -10.74
N TRP A 167 -3.39 11.67 -9.92
CA TRP A 167 -2.93 13.06 -9.79
C TRP A 167 -1.96 13.49 -10.90
N GLY A 168 -1.64 12.59 -11.83
CA GLY A 168 -0.75 12.88 -12.96
C GLY A 168 0.74 12.87 -12.61
N TYR A 169 1.12 12.34 -11.45
CA TYR A 169 2.51 12.26 -11.03
C TYR A 169 3.28 11.16 -11.76
N PRO A 170 4.61 11.30 -11.93
CA PRO A 170 5.41 10.39 -12.73
C PRO A 170 5.59 9.02 -12.06
N LEU A 171 5.77 7.99 -12.89
CA LEU A 171 6.22 6.67 -12.47
C LEU A 171 7.47 6.27 -13.25
N GLU A 172 8.34 5.47 -12.64
CA GLU A 172 9.49 4.87 -13.30
C GLU A 172 9.49 3.34 -13.17
N LYS A 173 10.19 2.69 -14.09
CA LYS A 173 10.35 1.24 -14.06
C LYS A 173 11.42 0.85 -13.06
N VAL A 174 11.09 -0.08 -12.16
CA VAL A 174 11.96 -0.57 -11.11
C VAL A 174 12.15 -2.07 -11.21
N LYS A 175 13.25 -2.57 -10.64
CA LYS A 175 13.49 -4.00 -10.35
C LYS A 175 13.37 -4.22 -8.84
N PRO A 176 13.07 -5.47 -8.41
CA PRO A 176 13.19 -5.79 -6.99
C PRO A 176 14.56 -5.44 -6.46
N GLU A 177 14.61 -5.02 -5.19
CA GLU A 177 15.87 -4.84 -4.48
C GLU A 177 16.60 -6.18 -4.36
N ASP A 178 17.92 -6.14 -4.36
CA ASP A 178 18.75 -7.34 -4.27
C ASP A 178 18.47 -8.14 -2.98
N GLY A 179 18.67 -9.45 -3.05
CA GLY A 179 18.45 -10.34 -1.91
C GLY A 179 17.01 -10.83 -1.76
N GLN A 180 16.12 -10.53 -2.71
CA GLN A 180 14.75 -11.05 -2.68
C GLN A 180 14.75 -12.58 -2.56
N PRO A 181 14.06 -13.17 -1.54
CA PRO A 181 13.92 -14.60 -1.42
C PRO A 181 13.21 -15.21 -2.64
N GLN A 182 13.74 -16.30 -3.17
CA GLN A 182 13.07 -17.04 -4.24
C GLN A 182 11.82 -17.70 -3.65
N THR A 183 10.66 -17.35 -4.18
CA THR A 183 9.41 -18.05 -3.87
C THR A 183 9.40 -19.35 -4.68
N ASN A 184 9.63 -20.48 -3.98
CA ASN A 184 9.48 -21.82 -4.55
C ASN A 184 8.02 -22.18 -4.77
#